data_dbc6f1667b814b3551e07784268c949a
#
_entry.id   dbc6f1667b814b3551e07784268c949a
#
_cell.length_a   1.000
_cell.length_b   1.000
_cell.length_c   1.000
_cell.angle_alpha   90.00
_cell.angle_beta   90.00
_cell.angle_gamma   90.00
#
_symmetry.space_group_name_H-M   'P 1'
#
loop_
_entity.id
_entity.type
_entity.pdbx_description
1 polymer ?
#
loop_
_entity_poly.entity_id
_entity_poly.type
_entity_poly.pdbx_seq_one_letter_code
_entity_poly.pdbx_strand_id
1 'polypeptide(L)'
;MLIACISASNIKHTRENSTSLKVCKIIKHIIERKWDGNIHVDTIPLVNYELKPCIGCGGCYSQDKCKNDNAFNNIYSALCRADALFIISAHYAPIPSKLAMLLEKIEQLAFLKRFNDESYRSPLFGKPVGIIAHGGGTEEIHKFYKEPVIDSIWNALSYPVEMNIIGVDAEQPRGVTFPVKNIK
;
A
#
# COMPACT_ATOMS: atom_id res chain seq x y z
N MET A 1 -4.67 -4.08 -18.41
CA MET A 1 -3.88 -4.17 -17.16
C MET A 1 -4.52 -3.25 -16.13
N LEU A 2 -4.71 -3.72 -14.90
CA LEU A 2 -5.27 -2.94 -13.78
C LEU A 2 -4.18 -2.65 -12.74
N ILE A 3 -4.04 -1.40 -12.35
CA ILE A 3 -3.13 -0.97 -11.28
C ILE A 3 -3.94 -0.43 -10.11
N ALA A 4 -3.69 -0.91 -8.90
CA ALA A 4 -4.27 -0.33 -7.69
C ALA A 4 -3.32 0.69 -7.06
N CYS A 5 -3.81 1.90 -6.80
CA CYS A 5 -3.04 3.00 -6.23
C CYS A 5 -3.61 3.35 -4.85
N ILE A 6 -2.94 2.93 -3.78
CA ILE A 6 -3.36 3.16 -2.40
C ILE A 6 -2.89 4.54 -1.94
N SER A 7 -3.83 5.38 -1.51
CA SER A 7 -3.55 6.65 -0.85
C SER A 7 -3.66 6.49 0.66
N ALA A 8 -2.54 6.48 1.37
CA ALA A 8 -2.46 6.33 2.81
C ALA A 8 -2.23 7.69 3.49
N SER A 9 -3.32 8.34 3.90
CA SER A 9 -3.33 9.58 4.67
C SER A 9 -4.43 9.52 5.73
N ASN A 10 -4.17 10.11 6.90
CA ASN A 10 -5.15 10.18 8.00
C ASN A 10 -6.04 11.43 7.93
N ILE A 11 -5.79 12.37 7.02
CA ILE A 11 -6.41 13.69 7.03
C ILE A 11 -7.79 13.65 6.37
N LYS A 12 -8.86 13.58 7.19
CA LYS A 12 -10.26 13.53 6.72
C LYS A 12 -10.77 14.84 6.11
N HIS A 13 -10.39 15.99 6.65
CA HIS A 13 -10.92 17.30 6.20
C HIS A 13 -10.33 17.76 4.86
N THR A 14 -9.21 17.20 4.43
CA THR A 14 -8.62 17.47 3.11
C THR A 14 -8.80 16.31 2.13
N ARG A 15 -9.84 15.47 2.30
CA ARG A 15 -10.04 14.17 1.63
C ARG A 15 -9.54 14.13 0.18
N GLU A 16 -9.95 15.11 -0.63
CA GLU A 16 -9.60 15.17 -2.05
C GLU A 16 -8.26 15.86 -2.33
N ASN A 17 -7.67 16.52 -1.35
CA ASN A 17 -6.46 17.34 -1.47
C ASN A 17 -5.26 16.81 -0.68
N SER A 18 -5.37 15.62 -0.08
CA SER A 18 -4.20 15.03 0.60
C SER A 18 -3.07 14.76 -0.42
N THR A 19 -1.83 14.96 0.00
CA THR A 19 -0.65 14.75 -0.85
C THR A 19 -0.62 13.34 -1.44
N SER A 20 -0.89 12.30 -0.63
CA SER A 20 -0.96 10.93 -1.12
C SER A 20 -1.97 10.78 -2.27
N LEU A 21 -3.16 11.40 -2.14
CA LEU A 21 -4.19 11.30 -3.18
C LEU A 21 -3.83 12.10 -4.44
N LYS A 22 -3.19 13.27 -4.29
CA LYS A 22 -2.65 14.02 -5.44
C LYS A 22 -1.64 13.19 -6.22
N VAL A 23 -0.73 12.49 -5.54
CA VAL A 23 0.24 11.60 -6.18
C VAL A 23 -0.45 10.45 -6.90
N CYS A 24 -1.46 9.80 -6.30
CA CYS A 24 -2.27 8.79 -6.99
C CYS A 24 -2.89 9.34 -8.28
N LYS A 25 -3.46 10.56 -8.24
CA LYS A 25 -4.06 11.20 -9.42
C LYS A 25 -3.01 11.50 -10.51
N ILE A 26 -1.82 11.93 -10.12
CA ILE A 26 -0.68 12.16 -11.05
C ILE A 26 -0.26 10.85 -11.71
N ILE A 27 -0.05 9.79 -10.93
CA ILE A 27 0.29 8.44 -11.42
C ILE A 27 -0.77 7.97 -12.43
N LYS A 28 -2.05 8.05 -12.04
CA LYS A 28 -3.18 7.70 -12.91
C LYS A 28 -3.13 8.45 -14.23
N HIS A 29 -3.02 9.78 -14.18
CA HIS A 29 -2.99 10.62 -15.38
C HIS A 29 -1.81 10.27 -16.30
N ILE A 30 -0.60 10.10 -15.74
CA ILE A 30 0.60 9.78 -16.52
C ILE A 30 0.46 8.41 -17.18
N ILE A 31 0.04 7.39 -16.42
CA ILE A 31 -0.03 6.02 -16.92
C ILE A 31 -1.13 5.89 -17.97
N GLU A 32 -2.36 6.32 -17.68
CA GLU A 32 -3.49 6.19 -18.60
C GLU A 32 -3.25 6.97 -19.90
N ARG A 33 -2.58 8.14 -19.83
CA ARG A 33 -2.22 8.92 -21.01
C ARG A 33 -1.10 8.27 -21.85
N LYS A 34 -0.08 7.69 -21.18
CA LYS A 34 1.09 7.13 -21.88
C LYS A 34 0.76 5.83 -22.63
N TRP A 35 -0.22 5.06 -22.17
CA TRP A 35 -0.59 3.75 -22.70
C TRP A 35 -2.00 3.68 -23.31
N ASP A 36 -2.54 4.82 -23.79
CA ASP A 36 -3.80 4.95 -24.54
C ASP A 36 -4.97 4.12 -24.00
N GLY A 37 -5.18 4.16 -22.68
CA GLY A 37 -6.30 3.47 -22.03
C GLY A 37 -6.18 1.94 -21.90
N ASN A 38 -5.08 1.33 -22.40
CA ASN A 38 -4.83 -0.11 -22.20
C ASN A 38 -4.50 -0.46 -20.74
N ILE A 39 -4.17 0.55 -19.94
CA ILE A 39 -3.90 0.43 -18.51
C ILE A 39 -4.89 1.30 -17.75
N HIS A 40 -5.59 0.69 -16.80
CA HIS A 40 -6.52 1.38 -15.91
C HIS A 40 -5.91 1.50 -14.50
N VAL A 41 -6.05 2.66 -13.86
CA VAL A 41 -5.55 2.89 -12.49
C VAL A 41 -6.71 3.19 -11.56
N ASP A 42 -6.96 2.28 -10.63
CA ASP A 42 -7.92 2.45 -9.54
C ASP A 42 -7.27 3.09 -8.33
N THR A 43 -7.87 4.14 -7.81
CA THR A 43 -7.39 4.82 -6.60
C THR A 43 -8.19 4.38 -5.39
N ILE A 44 -7.48 3.92 -4.34
CA ILE A 44 -8.04 3.44 -3.08
C ILE A 44 -7.60 4.38 -1.94
N PRO A 45 -8.39 5.44 -1.62
CA PRO A 45 -8.07 6.34 -0.51
C PRO A 45 -8.50 5.72 0.82
N LEU A 46 -7.53 5.28 1.62
CA LEU A 46 -7.79 4.57 2.89
C LEU A 46 -8.60 5.41 3.89
N VAL A 47 -8.54 6.74 3.78
CA VAL A 47 -9.33 7.65 4.62
C VAL A 47 -10.84 7.40 4.52
N ASN A 48 -11.32 6.87 3.40
CA ASN A 48 -12.74 6.61 3.14
C ASN A 48 -13.22 5.26 3.70
N TYR A 49 -12.32 4.42 4.21
CA TYR A 49 -12.65 3.09 4.74
C TYR A 49 -12.56 3.07 6.26
N GLU A 50 -13.53 2.45 6.91
CA GLU A 50 -13.53 2.23 8.36
C GLU A 50 -12.86 0.87 8.67
N LEU A 51 -11.53 0.84 8.52
CA LEU A 51 -10.71 -0.31 8.84
C LEU A 51 -10.65 -0.54 10.35
N LYS A 52 -10.65 -1.80 10.77
CA LYS A 52 -10.52 -2.23 12.16
C LYS A 52 -9.15 -2.88 12.39
N PRO A 53 -8.57 -2.79 13.60
CA PRO A 53 -7.34 -3.53 13.91
C PRO A 53 -7.58 -5.05 13.85
N CYS A 54 -6.54 -5.83 13.65
CA CYS A 54 -6.60 -7.26 13.82
C CYS A 54 -6.75 -7.60 15.30
N ILE A 55 -7.64 -8.51 15.62
CA ILE A 55 -7.89 -8.97 17.02
C ILE A 55 -7.36 -10.39 17.27
N GLY A 56 -6.58 -10.94 16.36
CA GLY A 56 -5.99 -12.27 16.52
C GLY A 56 -7.00 -13.42 16.58
N CYS A 57 -8.21 -13.25 16.06
CA CYS A 57 -9.29 -14.25 16.21
C CYS A 57 -9.09 -15.53 15.37
N GLY A 58 -8.07 -15.62 14.53
CA GLY A 58 -7.78 -16.78 13.67
C GLY A 58 -8.83 -17.06 12.58
N GLY A 59 -9.86 -16.23 12.44
CA GLY A 59 -10.96 -16.48 11.49
C GLY A 59 -10.54 -16.55 10.01
N CYS A 60 -9.40 -15.92 9.65
CA CYS A 60 -8.82 -15.99 8.32
C CYS A 60 -8.05 -17.29 8.03
N TYR A 61 -7.85 -18.14 9.02
CA TYR A 61 -7.22 -19.45 8.85
C TYR A 61 -7.96 -20.35 7.85
N SER A 62 -9.28 -20.39 7.98
CA SER A 62 -10.18 -21.20 7.14
C SER A 62 -10.77 -20.47 5.94
N GLN A 63 -10.63 -19.15 5.86
CA GLN A 63 -11.25 -18.29 4.83
C GLN A 63 -10.23 -17.28 4.29
N ASP A 64 -10.37 -16.91 3.00
CA ASP A 64 -9.54 -15.90 2.36
C ASP A 64 -10.03 -14.46 2.63
N LYS A 65 -10.56 -14.24 3.84
CA LYS A 65 -11.13 -12.95 4.26
C LYS A 65 -11.12 -12.79 5.78
N CYS A 66 -11.17 -11.55 6.23
CA CYS A 66 -11.39 -11.22 7.63
C CYS A 66 -12.88 -11.31 7.98
N LYS A 67 -13.24 -12.06 9.02
CA LYS A 67 -14.65 -12.17 9.49
C LYS A 67 -15.17 -10.85 10.09
N ASN A 68 -14.27 -10.00 10.61
CA ASN A 68 -14.63 -8.86 11.43
C ASN A 68 -14.44 -7.50 10.70
N ASP A 69 -14.00 -7.51 9.44
CA ASP A 69 -13.69 -6.27 8.73
C ASP A 69 -14.03 -6.37 7.23
N ASN A 70 -15.24 -5.97 6.87
CA ASN A 70 -15.69 -5.92 5.49
C ASN A 70 -14.96 -4.85 4.67
N ALA A 71 -14.54 -3.75 5.30
CA ALA A 71 -13.77 -2.70 4.61
C ALA A 71 -12.42 -3.25 4.16
N PHE A 72 -11.73 -4.01 5.01
CA PHE A 72 -10.54 -4.76 4.63
C PHE A 72 -10.79 -5.72 3.46
N ASN A 73 -11.85 -6.52 3.55
CA ASN A 73 -12.16 -7.52 2.51
C ASN A 73 -12.39 -6.88 1.15
N ASN A 74 -13.07 -5.73 1.10
CA ASN A 74 -13.30 -4.98 -0.13
C ASN A 74 -11.99 -4.48 -0.73
N ILE A 75 -11.11 -3.88 0.10
CA ILE A 75 -9.80 -3.42 -0.35
C ILE A 75 -8.95 -4.60 -0.81
N TYR A 76 -8.83 -5.65 0.01
CA TYR A 76 -8.01 -6.83 -0.29
C TYR A 76 -8.45 -7.49 -1.61
N SER A 77 -9.77 -7.64 -1.82
CA SER A 77 -10.31 -8.14 -3.09
C SER A 77 -9.90 -7.26 -4.29
N ALA A 78 -9.88 -5.94 -4.14
CA ALA A 78 -9.42 -5.03 -5.20
C ALA A 78 -7.93 -5.21 -5.48
N LEU A 79 -7.09 -5.35 -4.43
CA LEU A 79 -5.66 -5.61 -4.58
C LEU A 79 -5.38 -6.97 -5.26
N CYS A 80 -6.16 -8.01 -4.92
CA CYS A 80 -6.03 -9.32 -5.54
C CYS A 80 -6.36 -9.30 -7.04
N ARG A 81 -7.27 -8.44 -7.50
CA ARG A 81 -7.60 -8.28 -8.93
C ARG A 81 -6.60 -7.43 -9.70
N ALA A 82 -5.87 -6.55 -9.02
CA ALA A 82 -4.87 -5.70 -9.66
C ALA A 82 -3.65 -6.50 -10.12
N ASP A 83 -3.06 -6.09 -11.24
CA ASP A 83 -1.83 -6.66 -11.79
C ASP A 83 -0.58 -6.07 -11.15
N ALA A 84 -0.68 -4.81 -10.66
CA ALA A 84 0.40 -4.08 -9.98
C ALA A 84 -0.18 -3.11 -8.95
N LEU A 85 0.64 -2.69 -7.98
CA LEU A 85 0.27 -1.77 -6.92
C LEU A 85 1.20 -0.57 -6.83
N PHE A 86 0.63 0.57 -6.41
CA PHE A 86 1.38 1.66 -5.79
C PHE A 86 0.86 1.91 -4.38
N ILE A 87 1.75 2.11 -3.43
CA ILE A 87 1.42 2.51 -2.06
C ILE A 87 2.06 3.88 -1.79
N ILE A 88 1.21 4.90 -1.70
CA ILE A 88 1.63 6.27 -1.40
C ILE A 88 1.32 6.56 0.06
N SER A 89 2.36 6.69 0.88
CA SER A 89 2.24 6.84 2.32
C SER A 89 2.80 8.16 2.83
N ALA A 90 2.00 8.84 3.64
CA ALA A 90 2.51 9.90 4.50
C ALA A 90 3.33 9.29 5.66
N HIS A 91 4.30 10.03 6.18
CA HIS A 91 5.00 9.68 7.41
C HIS A 91 4.14 10.01 8.65
N TYR A 92 3.78 8.97 9.42
CA TYR A 92 3.04 9.06 10.70
C TYR A 92 3.45 7.92 11.62
N ALA A 93 4.54 8.04 12.32
CA ALA A 93 5.04 7.20 13.41
C ALA A 93 5.00 5.65 13.17
N PRO A 94 5.56 5.07 12.16
CA PRO A 94 6.11 5.66 10.95
C PRO A 94 5.09 5.77 9.81
N ILE A 95 4.01 4.96 9.79
CA ILE A 95 2.98 4.92 8.75
C ILE A 95 1.59 5.25 9.29
N PRO A 96 0.65 5.71 8.45
CA PRO A 96 -0.73 5.97 8.87
C PRO A 96 -1.39 4.72 9.47
N SER A 97 -2.15 4.88 10.55
CA SER A 97 -2.81 3.77 11.26
C SER A 97 -3.67 2.87 10.36
N LYS A 98 -4.41 3.45 9.42
CA LYS A 98 -5.22 2.66 8.47
C LYS A 98 -4.35 1.84 7.51
N LEU A 99 -3.17 2.34 7.13
CA LEU A 99 -2.23 1.54 6.35
C LEU A 99 -1.66 0.40 7.19
N ALA A 100 -1.29 0.67 8.44
CA ALA A 100 -0.82 -0.38 9.35
C ALA A 100 -1.87 -1.48 9.53
N MET A 101 -3.15 -1.12 9.77
CA MET A 101 -4.26 -2.08 9.88
C MET A 101 -4.48 -2.91 8.61
N LEU A 102 -4.27 -2.31 7.44
CA LEU A 102 -4.37 -3.02 6.14
C LEU A 102 -3.24 -4.02 5.99
N LEU A 103 -1.99 -3.58 6.19
CA LEU A 103 -0.78 -4.40 6.03
C LEU A 103 -0.74 -5.54 7.04
N GLU A 104 -1.05 -5.28 8.31
CA GLU A 104 -1.17 -6.28 9.37
C GLU A 104 -2.07 -7.45 8.96
N LYS A 105 -3.24 -7.15 8.39
CA LYS A 105 -4.17 -8.21 7.97
C LYS A 105 -3.76 -8.92 6.69
N ILE A 106 -3.11 -8.22 5.75
CA ILE A 106 -2.55 -8.85 4.54
C ILE A 106 -1.49 -9.88 4.96
N GLU A 107 -0.56 -9.46 5.81
CA GLU A 107 0.50 -10.32 6.35
C GLU A 107 -0.08 -11.50 7.14
N GLN A 108 -0.98 -11.21 8.10
CA GLN A 108 -1.59 -12.22 8.97
C GLN A 108 -2.37 -13.28 8.16
N LEU A 109 -3.09 -12.86 7.12
CA LEU A 109 -3.82 -13.78 6.26
C LEU A 109 -2.86 -14.69 5.49
N ALA A 110 -1.82 -14.14 4.90
CA ALA A 110 -0.81 -14.90 4.19
C ALA A 110 -0.03 -15.84 5.13
N PHE A 111 0.36 -15.36 6.32
CA PHE A 111 1.08 -16.12 7.32
C PHE A 111 0.29 -17.36 7.80
N LEU A 112 -0.96 -17.16 8.21
CA LEU A 112 -1.78 -18.28 8.71
C LEU A 112 -2.07 -19.34 7.64
N LYS A 113 -2.26 -18.92 6.39
CA LYS A 113 -2.46 -19.84 5.28
C LYS A 113 -1.20 -20.66 5.00
N ARG A 114 -0.05 -19.98 4.97
CA ARG A 114 1.24 -20.64 4.71
C ARG A 114 1.69 -21.52 5.88
N PHE A 115 1.33 -21.17 7.11
CA PHE A 115 1.56 -22.02 8.28
C PHE A 115 0.81 -23.35 8.17
N ASN A 116 -0.39 -23.33 7.59
CA ASN A 116 -1.18 -24.54 7.37
C ASN A 116 -0.77 -25.33 6.12
N ASP A 117 -0.27 -24.65 5.11
CA ASP A 117 0.17 -25.23 3.83
C ASP A 117 1.40 -24.45 3.33
N GLU A 118 2.59 -25.03 3.48
CA GLU A 118 3.85 -24.41 3.05
C GLU A 118 3.90 -24.09 1.54
N SER A 119 3.10 -24.80 0.73
CA SER A 119 3.00 -24.56 -0.70
C SER A 119 2.11 -23.36 -1.06
N TYR A 120 1.32 -22.85 -0.09
CA TYR A 120 0.44 -21.71 -0.32
C TYR A 120 1.21 -20.48 -0.81
N ARG A 121 0.63 -19.83 -1.79
CA ARG A 121 1.08 -18.51 -2.28
C ARG A 121 -0.06 -17.52 -2.16
N SER A 122 0.25 -16.36 -1.58
CA SER A 122 -0.71 -15.26 -1.50
C SER A 122 -1.20 -14.87 -2.89
N PRO A 123 -2.47 -14.44 -3.08
CA PRO A 123 -2.93 -13.83 -4.33
C PRO A 123 -2.14 -12.58 -4.76
N LEU A 124 -1.32 -12.04 -3.85
CA LEU A 124 -0.42 -10.91 -4.10
C LEU A 124 1.01 -11.35 -4.45
N PHE A 125 1.31 -12.65 -4.38
CA PHE A 125 2.63 -13.20 -4.67
C PHE A 125 3.17 -12.74 -6.02
N GLY A 126 4.41 -12.25 -6.02
CA GLY A 126 5.12 -11.81 -7.23
C GLY A 126 4.58 -10.56 -7.90
N LYS A 127 3.45 -10.00 -7.47
CA LYS A 127 2.92 -8.77 -8.06
C LYS A 127 3.84 -7.60 -7.79
N PRO A 128 4.14 -6.77 -8.81
CA PRO A 128 4.97 -5.58 -8.63
C PRO A 128 4.28 -4.55 -7.74
N VAL A 129 5.03 -3.98 -6.81
CA VAL A 129 4.58 -2.88 -5.96
C VAL A 129 5.62 -1.77 -5.86
N GLY A 130 5.23 -0.55 -6.20
CA GLY A 130 6.01 0.66 -5.98
C GLY A 130 5.62 1.36 -4.69
N ILE A 131 6.58 1.72 -3.85
CA ILE A 131 6.36 2.42 -2.58
C ILE A 131 6.84 3.86 -2.70
N ILE A 132 5.97 4.81 -2.35
CA ILE A 132 6.25 6.24 -2.38
C ILE A 132 5.93 6.82 -1.00
N ALA A 133 6.96 7.33 -0.32
CA ALA A 133 6.82 7.97 0.99
C ALA A 133 6.93 9.49 0.88
N HIS A 134 6.16 10.21 1.69
CA HIS A 134 6.25 11.66 1.76
C HIS A 134 6.04 12.20 3.19
N GLY A 135 6.54 13.40 3.44
CA GLY A 135 6.37 14.07 4.73
C GLY A 135 6.72 15.55 4.66
N GLY A 136 6.49 16.25 5.76
CA GLY A 136 6.93 17.65 5.94
C GLY A 136 8.44 17.74 6.10
N GLY A 137 9.02 18.94 5.87
CA GLY A 137 10.44 19.21 6.09
C GLY A 137 11.20 19.63 4.84
N THR A 138 12.53 19.66 4.95
CA THR A 138 13.47 20.01 3.89
C THR A 138 13.92 18.79 3.09
N GLU A 139 14.64 19.02 2.00
CA GLU A 139 15.25 17.92 1.19
C GLU A 139 16.17 17.01 2.04
N GLU A 140 16.85 17.57 3.02
CA GLU A 140 17.71 16.79 3.92
C GLU A 140 16.91 15.89 4.86
N ILE A 141 15.77 16.40 5.36
CA ILE A 141 14.92 15.66 6.31
C ILE A 141 14.16 14.53 5.62
N HIS A 142 13.75 14.68 4.36
CA HIS A 142 12.92 13.65 3.70
C HIS A 142 13.64 12.30 3.58
N LYS A 143 14.97 12.29 3.60
CA LYS A 143 15.76 11.05 3.59
C LYS A 143 15.47 10.15 4.79
N PHE A 144 15.12 10.74 5.94
CA PHE A 144 14.74 10.00 7.16
C PHE A 144 13.39 9.27 7.04
N TYR A 145 12.56 9.60 6.07
CA TYR A 145 11.31 8.88 5.83
C TYR A 145 11.52 7.54 5.11
N LYS A 146 12.65 7.38 4.44
CA LYS A 146 12.96 6.16 3.69
C LYS A 146 12.94 4.93 4.60
N GLU A 147 13.72 4.96 5.67
CA GLU A 147 13.82 3.81 6.57
C GLU A 147 12.51 3.51 7.31
N PRO A 148 11.89 4.44 8.06
CA PRO A 148 10.71 4.10 8.86
C PRO A 148 9.46 3.83 8.02
N VAL A 149 9.24 4.54 6.91
CA VAL A 149 8.03 4.38 6.10
C VAL A 149 8.19 3.26 5.08
N ILE A 150 9.22 3.31 4.25
CA ILE A 150 9.42 2.35 3.17
C ILE A 150 9.72 0.96 3.73
N ASP A 151 10.60 0.86 4.72
CA ASP A 151 10.96 -0.44 5.29
C ASP A 151 9.80 -1.08 6.07
N SER A 152 8.96 -0.28 6.75
CA SER A 152 7.75 -0.80 7.39
C SER A 152 6.79 -1.42 6.37
N ILE A 153 6.58 -0.76 5.22
CA ILE A 153 5.71 -1.28 4.16
C ILE A 153 6.37 -2.49 3.49
N TRP A 154 7.66 -2.39 3.17
CA TRP A 154 8.43 -3.46 2.57
C TRP A 154 8.42 -4.74 3.43
N ASN A 155 8.66 -4.64 4.73
CA ASN A 155 8.65 -5.77 5.66
C ASN A 155 7.30 -6.49 5.64
N ALA A 156 6.18 -5.74 5.70
CA ALA A 156 4.84 -6.32 5.70
C ALA A 156 4.45 -7.00 4.38
N LEU A 157 5.07 -6.59 3.25
CA LEU A 157 4.78 -7.13 1.92
C LEU A 157 5.81 -8.16 1.45
N SER A 158 6.90 -8.36 2.21
CA SER A 158 7.89 -9.41 1.97
C SER A 158 7.33 -10.78 2.38
N TYR A 159 8.09 -11.59 3.10
CA TYR A 159 7.58 -12.85 3.62
C TYR A 159 6.52 -12.59 4.72
N PRO A 160 5.33 -13.25 4.72
CA PRO A 160 4.91 -14.38 3.85
C PRO A 160 4.12 -13.98 2.59
N VAL A 161 3.95 -12.70 2.31
CA VAL A 161 3.17 -12.20 1.15
C VAL A 161 3.95 -12.34 -0.15
N GLU A 162 5.24 -12.03 -0.09
CA GLU A 162 6.22 -12.16 -1.17
C GLU A 162 5.87 -11.37 -2.44
N MET A 163 5.48 -10.09 -2.27
CA MET A 163 5.33 -9.18 -3.41
C MET A 163 6.69 -8.80 -4.01
N ASN A 164 6.69 -8.47 -5.28
CA ASN A 164 7.88 -7.96 -5.97
C ASN A 164 7.99 -6.44 -5.78
N ILE A 165 8.88 -6.01 -4.87
CA ILE A 165 9.09 -4.58 -4.59
C ILE A 165 9.92 -3.96 -5.71
N ILE A 166 9.38 -2.92 -6.33
CA ILE A 166 10.01 -2.20 -7.44
C ILE A 166 10.63 -0.90 -6.92
N GLY A 167 11.95 -0.81 -7.00
CA GLY A 167 12.70 0.42 -6.76
C GLY A 167 12.81 1.28 -8.01
N VAL A 168 13.53 2.38 -7.91
CA VAL A 168 13.83 3.29 -9.03
C VAL A 168 15.22 3.03 -9.58
N ASP A 169 16.19 2.85 -8.69
CA ASP A 169 17.62 2.65 -9.02
C ASP A 169 18.32 1.92 -7.85
N ALA A 170 19.64 1.79 -7.95
CA ALA A 170 20.46 1.15 -6.92
C ALA A 170 20.48 1.90 -5.57
N GLU A 171 20.24 3.22 -5.57
CA GLU A 171 20.19 4.03 -4.35
C GLU A 171 18.79 3.97 -3.71
N GLN A 172 17.76 3.70 -4.50
CA GLN A 172 16.36 3.64 -4.10
C GLN A 172 15.73 2.28 -4.47
N PRO A 173 16.28 1.16 -3.98
CA PRO A 173 15.89 -0.19 -4.43
C PRO A 173 14.52 -0.64 -3.91
N ARG A 174 13.96 0.04 -2.90
CA ARG A 174 12.69 -0.33 -2.25
C ARG A 174 11.59 0.71 -2.40
N GLY A 175 11.87 1.89 -2.95
CA GLY A 175 10.90 2.95 -3.10
C GLY A 175 11.53 4.33 -3.06
N VAL A 176 10.71 5.37 -3.17
CA VAL A 176 11.13 6.77 -3.22
C VAL A 176 10.54 7.61 -2.11
N THR A 177 11.24 8.67 -1.73
CA THR A 177 10.76 9.67 -0.78
C THR A 177 10.81 11.06 -1.37
N PHE A 178 9.89 11.94 -0.98
CA PHE A 178 9.92 13.34 -1.37
C PHE A 178 9.31 14.26 -0.28
N PRO A 179 9.74 15.52 -0.15
CA PRO A 179 9.13 16.51 0.74
C PRO A 179 7.83 17.07 0.15
N VAL A 180 6.79 17.22 0.99
CA VAL A 180 5.43 17.66 0.57
C VAL A 180 5.42 18.99 -0.18
N LYS A 181 6.32 19.94 0.18
CA LYS A 181 6.40 21.25 -0.48
C LYS A 181 6.71 21.19 -1.98
N ASN A 182 7.18 20.06 -2.49
CA ASN A 182 7.47 19.86 -3.91
C ASN A 182 6.24 19.47 -4.74
N ILE A 183 5.09 19.23 -4.10
CA ILE A 183 3.81 18.98 -4.77
C ILE A 183 2.89 20.19 -4.60
N LYS A 184 2.81 21.01 -5.61
CA LYS A 184 1.85 22.11 -5.71
C LYS A 184 0.55 21.66 -6.39
#